data_4786296ca4512405a1c88c3829ea616f
#
_entry.id   4786296ca4512405a1c88c3829ea616f
#
_cell.length_a   1.000
_cell.length_b   1.000
_cell.length_c   1.000
_cell.angle_alpha   90.00
_cell.angle_beta   90.00
_cell.angle_gamma   90.00
#
_symmetry.space_group_name_H-M   'P 1'
#
loop_
_entity.id
_entity.type
_entity.pdbx_description
1 polymer ?
#
loop_
_entity_poly.entity_id
_entity_poly.type
_entity_poly.pdbx_seq_one_letter_code
_entity_poly.pdbx_strand_id
1 'polypeptide(L)'
;TAEPPFPSGLRSPAKIAIRAWWDARIQQGRYLSADGRLFHIDSARDFTGLRAELAITATELIGEQGEYRPDRAPPRACRVFLNYDAPWLDENGQATAYRIRAEVALIETGRVQVGDLLEVDRVRYYVVDYADGTDDGIVRGIWLERVQ
;
A
#
# COMPACT_ATOMS: atom_id res chain seq x y z
N THR A 1 -7.69 -14.70 24.66
CA THR A 1 -7.11 -14.51 23.33
C THR A 1 -7.26 -13.07 22.88
N ALA A 2 -6.15 -12.45 22.55
CA ALA A 2 -6.18 -11.08 22.04
C ALA A 2 -6.88 -11.04 20.68
N GLU A 3 -7.73 -10.03 20.45
CA GLU A 3 -8.28 -9.79 19.14
C GLU A 3 -7.15 -9.40 18.18
N PRO A 4 -7.21 -9.83 16.90
CA PRO A 4 -6.25 -9.37 15.92
C PRO A 4 -6.35 -7.85 15.76
N PRO A 5 -5.23 -7.14 15.60
CA PRO A 5 -5.25 -5.69 15.43
C PRO A 5 -5.97 -5.31 14.13
N PHE A 6 -6.76 -4.24 14.18
CA PHE A 6 -7.40 -3.71 12.98
C PHE A 6 -6.40 -3.03 12.06
N PRO A 7 -6.55 -3.20 10.74
CA PRO A 7 -5.70 -2.48 9.80
C PRO A 7 -5.98 -0.97 9.88
N SER A 8 -4.92 -0.18 10.03
CA SER A 8 -4.98 1.28 10.02
C SER A 8 -4.45 1.89 8.72
N GLY A 9 -4.09 1.06 7.77
CA GLY A 9 -3.56 1.45 6.48
C GLY A 9 -3.44 0.24 5.55
N LEU A 10 -2.76 0.42 4.44
CA LEU A 10 -2.57 -0.63 3.43
C LEU A 10 -1.73 -1.79 3.96
N ARG A 11 -0.82 -1.53 4.88
CA ARG A 11 0.00 -2.56 5.49
C ARG A 11 -0.78 -3.36 6.52
N SER A 12 -0.70 -4.68 6.42
CA SER A 12 -1.18 -5.54 7.49
C SER A 12 -0.38 -5.28 8.76
N PRO A 13 -1.04 -5.17 9.92
CA PRO A 13 -0.32 -4.94 11.18
C PRO A 13 0.50 -6.15 11.63
N ALA A 14 0.18 -7.34 11.16
CA ALA A 14 0.90 -8.56 11.53
C ALA A 14 1.95 -8.91 10.47
N LYS A 15 3.18 -9.13 10.90
CA LYS A 15 4.25 -9.64 10.02
C LYS A 15 4.02 -11.13 9.75
N ILE A 16 4.42 -11.57 8.57
CA ILE A 16 4.32 -12.98 8.16
C ILE A 16 5.73 -13.55 8.02
N ALA A 17 5.91 -14.75 8.57
CA ALA A 17 7.12 -15.52 8.40
C ALA A 17 6.92 -16.50 7.23
N ILE A 18 7.82 -16.48 6.28
CA ILE A 18 7.78 -17.34 5.09
C ILE A 18 9.10 -18.08 5.00
N ARG A 19 9.04 -19.34 4.62
CA ARG A 19 10.23 -20.10 4.24
C ARG A 19 10.18 -20.42 2.76
N ALA A 20 11.32 -20.27 2.11
CA ALA A 20 11.46 -20.53 0.68
C ALA A 20 12.80 -21.18 0.40
N TRP A 21 12.87 -21.92 -0.70
CA TRP A 21 14.16 -22.32 -1.24
C TRP A 21 14.98 -21.10 -1.60
N TRP A 22 16.29 -21.19 -1.41
CA TRP A 22 17.19 -20.09 -1.74
C TRP A 22 17.03 -19.67 -3.19
N ASP A 23 16.86 -18.36 -3.40
CA ASP A 23 16.79 -17.74 -4.72
C ASP A 23 17.38 -16.34 -4.60
N ALA A 24 18.34 -16.02 -5.47
CA ALA A 24 19.01 -14.72 -5.44
C ALA A 24 18.06 -13.52 -5.68
N ARG A 25 16.89 -13.77 -6.27
CA ARG A 25 15.87 -12.72 -6.50
C ARG A 25 15.12 -12.33 -5.24
N ILE A 26 15.12 -13.20 -4.22
CA ILE A 26 14.43 -12.94 -2.95
C ILE A 26 15.36 -12.13 -2.08
N GLN A 27 15.09 -10.84 -1.97
CA GLN A 27 15.90 -9.88 -1.23
C GLN A 27 15.03 -8.88 -0.50
N GLN A 28 15.57 -8.33 0.60
CA GLN A 28 14.95 -7.20 1.29
C GLN A 28 14.61 -6.07 0.31
N GLY A 29 13.43 -5.51 0.44
CA GLY A 29 12.93 -4.43 -0.42
C GLY A 29 12.21 -4.88 -1.67
N ARG A 30 12.25 -6.16 -1.99
CA ARG A 30 11.49 -6.73 -3.11
C ARG A 30 10.14 -7.25 -2.67
N TYR A 31 9.36 -7.76 -3.60
CA TYR A 31 7.98 -8.17 -3.38
C TYR A 31 7.76 -9.62 -3.75
N LEU A 32 6.81 -10.24 -3.05
CA LEU A 32 6.28 -11.56 -3.39
C LEU A 32 4.81 -11.41 -3.75
N SER A 33 4.38 -12.11 -4.78
CA SER A 33 2.99 -12.17 -5.20
C SER A 33 2.55 -13.62 -5.27
N ALA A 34 1.43 -13.94 -4.65
CA ALA A 34 0.85 -15.28 -4.66
C ALA A 34 -0.66 -15.18 -4.47
N ASP A 35 -1.43 -15.83 -5.35
CA ASP A 35 -2.89 -15.91 -5.28
C ASP A 35 -3.58 -14.54 -5.12
N GLY A 36 -3.11 -13.53 -5.85
CA GLY A 36 -3.63 -12.18 -5.77
C GLY A 36 -3.19 -11.39 -4.53
N ARG A 37 -2.36 -11.99 -3.68
CA ARG A 37 -1.80 -11.33 -2.49
C ARG A 37 -0.45 -10.71 -2.81
N LEU A 38 -0.14 -9.61 -2.16
CA LEU A 38 1.12 -8.90 -2.34
C LEU A 38 1.83 -8.73 -1.01
N PHE A 39 3.10 -9.10 -0.98
CA PHE A 39 3.94 -9.02 0.22
C PHE A 39 5.19 -8.21 -0.08
N HIS A 40 5.52 -7.30 0.81
CA HIS A 40 6.81 -6.61 0.81
C HIS A 40 7.79 -7.41 1.67
N ILE A 41 8.97 -7.72 1.14
CA ILE A 41 10.00 -8.45 1.87
C ILE A 41 10.74 -7.48 2.79
N ASP A 42 10.49 -7.59 4.09
CA ASP A 42 11.16 -6.75 5.09
C ASP A 42 12.55 -7.26 5.40
N SER A 43 12.74 -8.58 5.41
CA SER A 43 14.04 -9.22 5.55
C SER A 43 14.03 -10.59 4.89
N ALA A 44 15.17 -10.97 4.35
CA ALA A 44 15.40 -12.31 3.82
C ALA A 44 16.78 -12.76 4.29
N ARG A 45 16.85 -13.91 4.96
CA ARG A 45 18.09 -14.39 5.56
C ARG A 45 18.36 -15.84 5.19
N ASP A 46 19.58 -16.07 4.71
CA ASP A 46 20.12 -17.42 4.52
C ASP A 46 20.66 -17.91 5.86
N PHE A 47 19.77 -18.49 6.67
CA PHE A 47 20.09 -18.83 8.06
C PHE A 47 21.04 -20.03 8.20
N THR A 48 21.19 -20.86 7.16
CA THR A 48 22.15 -21.96 7.16
C THR A 48 23.53 -21.55 6.64
N GLY A 49 23.59 -20.45 5.88
CA GLY A 49 24.81 -20.02 5.19
C GLY A 49 25.16 -20.88 3.98
N LEU A 50 24.31 -21.83 3.60
CA LEU A 50 24.58 -22.83 2.56
C LEU A 50 23.79 -22.58 1.27
N ARG A 51 23.08 -21.45 1.17
CA ARG A 51 22.20 -21.12 0.05
C ARG A 51 21.15 -22.21 -0.25
N ALA A 52 20.60 -22.79 0.81
CA ALA A 52 19.61 -23.84 0.72
C ALA A 52 18.19 -23.30 0.94
N GLU A 53 17.98 -22.57 2.02
CA GLU A 53 16.68 -22.04 2.42
C GLU A 53 16.80 -20.60 2.91
N LEU A 54 15.75 -19.82 2.68
CA LEU A 54 15.62 -18.47 3.20
C LEU A 54 14.52 -18.39 4.25
N ALA A 55 14.82 -17.69 5.33
CA ALA A 55 13.82 -17.26 6.31
C ALA A 55 13.45 -15.81 5.96
N ILE A 56 12.19 -15.60 5.61
CA ILE A 56 11.69 -14.32 5.12
C ILE A 56 10.70 -13.77 6.15
N THR A 57 10.85 -12.48 6.47
CA THR A 57 9.82 -11.72 7.18
C THR A 57 9.22 -10.74 6.19
N ALA A 58 7.90 -10.77 6.05
CA ALA A 58 7.20 -9.98 5.07
C ALA A 58 6.00 -9.26 5.67
N THR A 59 5.64 -8.14 5.06
CA THR A 59 4.42 -7.39 5.36
C THR A 59 3.48 -7.52 4.19
N GLU A 60 2.27 -8.00 4.43
CA GLU A 60 1.24 -8.07 3.39
C GLU A 60 0.63 -6.69 3.19
N LEU A 61 0.46 -6.30 1.92
CA LEU A 61 -0.25 -5.09 1.55
C LEU A 61 -1.69 -5.48 1.20
N ILE A 62 -2.65 -5.00 2.00
CA ILE A 62 -4.05 -5.39 1.90
C ILE A 62 -4.90 -4.16 1.63
N GLY A 63 -5.78 -4.24 0.64
CA GLY A 63 -6.72 -3.18 0.32
C GLY A 63 -7.86 -3.70 -0.52
N GLU A 64 -8.82 -2.83 -0.79
CA GLU A 64 -9.86 -3.11 -1.76
C GLU A 64 -9.28 -3.09 -3.17
N GLN A 65 -9.87 -3.89 -4.05
CA GLN A 65 -9.48 -3.88 -5.45
C GLN A 65 -9.94 -2.59 -6.10
N GLY A 66 -9.03 -1.89 -6.74
CA GLY A 66 -9.29 -0.65 -7.43
C GLY A 66 -8.58 -0.58 -8.77
N GLU A 67 -8.79 0.53 -9.45
CA GLU A 67 -8.15 0.83 -10.72
C GLU A 67 -7.59 2.24 -10.68
N TYR A 68 -6.30 2.34 -10.91
CA TYR A 68 -5.61 3.62 -11.02
C TYR A 68 -5.57 4.05 -12.49
N ARG A 69 -6.04 5.25 -12.78
CA ARG A 69 -6.11 5.83 -14.12
C ARG A 69 -5.24 7.07 -14.22
N PRO A 70 -3.97 6.91 -14.61
CA PRO A 70 -3.11 8.05 -14.87
C PRO A 70 -3.56 8.79 -16.15
N ASP A 71 -3.25 10.07 -16.22
CA ASP A 71 -3.68 10.93 -17.34
C ASP A 71 -3.11 10.47 -18.70
N ARG A 72 -1.86 9.99 -18.72
CA ARG A 72 -1.15 9.68 -19.97
C ARG A 72 -0.67 8.24 -20.10
N ALA A 73 -1.24 7.33 -19.34
CA ALA A 73 -0.86 5.94 -19.37
C ALA A 73 -2.09 5.05 -19.23
N PRO A 74 -2.01 3.76 -19.61
CA PRO A 74 -3.15 2.87 -19.48
C PRO A 74 -3.51 2.63 -18.01
N PRO A 75 -4.81 2.34 -17.73
CA PRO A 75 -5.26 1.99 -16.39
C PRO A 75 -4.52 0.78 -15.82
N ARG A 76 -4.33 0.77 -14.51
CA ARG A 76 -3.67 -0.30 -13.78
C ARG A 76 -4.53 -0.78 -12.63
N ALA A 77 -4.61 -2.10 -12.46
CA ALA A 77 -5.20 -2.67 -11.26
C ALA A 77 -4.30 -2.38 -10.05
N CYS A 78 -4.91 -2.02 -8.95
CA CYS A 78 -4.18 -1.74 -7.72
C CYS A 78 -5.05 -2.08 -6.51
N ARG A 79 -4.42 -2.20 -5.35
CA ARG A 79 -5.12 -2.29 -4.07
C ARG A 79 -5.12 -0.93 -3.40
N VAL A 80 -6.22 -0.61 -2.75
CA VAL A 80 -6.44 0.70 -2.14
C VAL A 80 -7.01 0.50 -0.75
N PHE A 81 -6.43 1.15 0.22
CA PHE A 81 -7.02 1.29 1.55
C PHE A 81 -7.68 2.66 1.63
N LEU A 82 -8.99 2.68 1.90
CA LEU A 82 -9.76 3.93 2.00
C LEU A 82 -10.13 4.22 3.44
N ASN A 83 -9.95 5.47 3.84
CA ASN A 83 -10.46 6.03 5.08
C ASN A 83 -11.34 7.24 4.73
N TYR A 84 -12.64 7.12 4.95
CA TYR A 84 -13.62 8.13 4.57
C TYR A 84 -13.68 9.31 5.54
N ASP A 85 -13.19 9.15 6.75
CA ASP A 85 -13.28 10.12 7.83
C ASP A 85 -11.90 10.52 8.37
N ALA A 86 -10.93 10.66 7.48
CA ALA A 86 -9.59 11.07 7.87
C ALA A 86 -9.57 12.56 8.23
N PRO A 87 -8.99 12.93 9.38
CA PRO A 87 -8.90 14.34 9.77
C PRO A 87 -7.93 15.10 8.87
N TRP A 88 -8.40 16.21 8.30
CA TRP A 88 -7.54 17.16 7.60
C TRP A 88 -7.03 18.19 8.61
N LEU A 89 -5.74 18.23 8.82
CA LEU A 89 -5.12 19.12 9.79
C LEU A 89 -4.75 20.46 9.14
N ASP A 90 -5.00 21.55 9.87
CA ASP A 90 -4.54 22.89 9.47
C ASP A 90 -3.06 23.10 9.85
N GLU A 91 -2.56 24.31 9.61
CA GLU A 91 -1.17 24.69 9.92
C GLU A 91 -0.83 24.55 11.41
N ASN A 92 -1.83 24.61 12.29
CA ASN A 92 -1.68 24.48 13.73
C ASN A 92 -1.88 23.05 14.24
N GLY A 93 -2.08 22.09 13.32
CA GLY A 93 -2.31 20.68 13.67
C GLY A 93 -3.72 20.38 14.17
N GLN A 94 -4.69 21.28 13.98
CA GLN A 94 -6.08 21.08 14.37
C GLN A 94 -6.89 20.52 13.21
N ALA A 95 -7.79 19.57 13.51
CA ALA A 95 -8.68 19.02 12.50
C ALA A 95 -9.77 20.05 12.15
N THR A 96 -9.73 20.56 10.90
CA THR A 96 -10.70 21.54 10.40
C THR A 96 -11.78 20.92 9.54
N ALA A 97 -11.53 19.71 9.02
CA ALA A 97 -12.45 18.97 8.17
C ALA A 97 -12.11 17.50 8.19
N TYR A 98 -13.05 16.67 7.75
CA TYR A 98 -12.81 15.25 7.49
C TYR A 98 -12.86 15.01 5.98
N ARG A 99 -11.89 14.31 5.46
CA ARG A 99 -11.75 14.05 4.02
C ARG A 99 -11.45 12.59 3.77
N ILE A 100 -11.57 12.19 2.52
CA ILE A 100 -11.23 10.84 2.09
C ILE A 100 -9.72 10.74 1.92
N ARG A 101 -9.11 9.80 2.63
CA ARG A 101 -7.69 9.49 2.53
C ARG A 101 -7.54 8.08 2.01
N ALA A 102 -6.60 7.87 1.11
CA ALA A 102 -6.29 6.55 0.59
C ALA A 102 -4.81 6.25 0.75
N GLU A 103 -4.49 4.96 0.78
CA GLU A 103 -3.13 4.46 0.63
C GLU A 103 -3.08 3.48 -0.52
N VAL A 104 -2.05 3.60 -1.34
CA VAL A 104 -1.81 2.75 -2.50
C VAL A 104 -0.39 2.19 -2.46
N ALA A 105 -0.20 1.03 -3.09
CA ALA A 105 1.12 0.42 -3.23
C ALA A 105 1.81 0.98 -4.47
N LEU A 106 2.97 1.60 -4.28
CA LEU A 106 3.69 2.24 -5.37
C LEU A 106 4.14 1.26 -6.46
N ILE A 107 4.37 0.00 -6.11
CA ILE A 107 4.71 -1.02 -7.11
C ILE A 107 3.57 -1.26 -8.10
N GLU A 108 2.32 -1.02 -7.69
CA GLU A 108 1.15 -1.20 -8.54
C GLU A 108 0.80 0.06 -9.33
N THR A 109 0.83 1.22 -8.68
CA THR A 109 0.42 2.48 -9.30
C THR A 109 1.57 3.24 -9.95
N GLY A 110 2.80 3.04 -9.48
CA GLY A 110 3.88 3.98 -9.75
C GLY A 110 3.64 5.28 -9.00
N ARG A 111 4.31 6.33 -9.42
CA ARG A 111 4.18 7.65 -8.80
C ARG A 111 2.83 8.27 -9.16
N VAL A 112 1.95 8.37 -8.18
CA VAL A 112 0.64 9.00 -8.32
C VAL A 112 0.79 10.51 -8.49
N GLN A 113 0.05 11.08 -9.43
CA GLN A 113 0.05 12.53 -9.69
C GLN A 113 -1.28 13.15 -9.26
N VAL A 114 -1.23 14.38 -8.78
CA VAL A 114 -2.43 15.17 -8.50
C VAL A 114 -3.23 15.32 -9.79
N GLY A 115 -4.54 15.10 -9.72
CA GLY A 115 -5.43 15.12 -10.88
C GLY A 115 -5.71 13.75 -11.50
N ASP A 116 -4.93 12.74 -11.16
CA ASP A 116 -5.19 11.37 -11.62
C ASP A 116 -6.48 10.82 -11.01
N LEU A 117 -7.06 9.82 -11.67
CA LEU A 117 -8.28 9.16 -11.21
C LEU A 117 -7.98 7.84 -10.53
N LEU A 118 -8.78 7.54 -9.52
CA LEU A 118 -8.78 6.27 -8.83
C LEU A 118 -10.23 5.78 -8.74
N GLU A 119 -10.49 4.56 -9.20
CA GLU A 119 -11.81 3.95 -9.13
C GLU A 119 -11.80 2.79 -8.15
N VAL A 120 -12.68 2.83 -7.15
CA VAL A 120 -12.85 1.77 -6.17
C VAL A 120 -14.34 1.52 -5.99
N ASP A 121 -14.77 0.27 -6.11
CA ASP A 121 -16.17 -0.13 -5.97
C ASP A 121 -17.11 0.74 -6.81
N ARG A 122 -16.74 0.97 -8.08
CA ARG A 122 -17.48 1.78 -9.07
C ARG A 122 -17.61 3.26 -8.73
N VAL A 123 -16.91 3.72 -7.72
CA VAL A 123 -16.86 5.15 -7.35
C VAL A 123 -15.52 5.71 -7.83
N ARG A 124 -15.58 6.85 -8.50
CA ARG A 124 -14.39 7.54 -9.01
C ARG A 124 -13.99 8.67 -8.09
N TYR A 125 -12.68 8.78 -7.93
CA TYR A 125 -12.07 9.81 -7.10
C TYR A 125 -10.95 10.51 -7.87
N TYR A 126 -10.79 11.83 -7.62
CA TYR A 126 -9.59 12.55 -8.02
C TYR A 126 -8.57 12.54 -6.90
N VAL A 127 -7.31 12.41 -7.27
CA VAL A 127 -6.19 12.67 -6.35
C VAL A 127 -6.04 14.19 -6.25
N VAL A 128 -6.29 14.76 -5.07
CA VAL A 128 -6.25 16.22 -4.87
C VAL A 128 -4.96 16.68 -4.21
N ASP A 129 -4.32 15.84 -3.41
CA ASP A 129 -3.05 16.15 -2.79
C ASP A 129 -2.40 14.88 -2.24
N TYR A 130 -1.15 14.99 -1.83
CA TYR A 130 -0.42 13.95 -1.12
C TYR A 130 -0.63 14.10 0.38
N ALA A 131 -0.78 12.99 1.09
CA ALA A 131 -0.78 12.99 2.54
C ALA A 131 0.66 13.10 3.03
N ASP A 132 0.91 14.06 3.91
CA ASP A 132 2.25 14.38 4.38
C ASP A 132 2.92 13.21 5.09
N GLY A 133 4.21 13.03 4.85
CA GLY A 133 5.05 12.03 5.51
C GLY A 133 4.70 10.58 5.19
N THR A 134 3.98 10.33 4.11
CA THR A 134 3.46 9.00 3.79
C THR A 134 4.19 8.28 2.65
N ASP A 135 5.15 8.93 2.00
CA ASP A 135 5.92 8.27 0.94
C ASP A 135 7.19 7.66 1.51
N ASP A 136 7.18 6.34 1.68
CA ASP A 136 8.36 5.58 2.10
C ASP A 136 8.93 4.69 0.97
N GLY A 137 8.48 4.92 -0.26
CA GLY A 137 8.86 4.12 -1.41
C GLY A 137 8.05 2.84 -1.58
N ILE A 138 7.19 2.49 -0.66
CA ILE A 138 6.36 1.27 -0.67
C ILE A 138 4.89 1.62 -0.76
N VAL A 139 4.43 2.48 0.15
CA VAL A 139 3.05 2.94 0.27
C VAL A 139 3.02 4.46 0.16
N ARG A 140 2.04 4.98 -0.56
CA ARG A 140 1.80 6.43 -0.64
C ARG A 140 0.40 6.74 -0.15
N GLY A 141 0.31 7.66 0.80
CA GLY A 141 -0.96 8.25 1.22
C GLY A 141 -1.34 9.42 0.32
N ILE A 142 -2.60 9.50 -0.03
CA ILE A 142 -3.15 10.53 -0.89
C ILE A 142 -4.50 10.99 -0.38
N TRP A 143 -4.81 12.25 -0.65
CA TRP A 143 -6.13 12.80 -0.39
C TRP A 143 -6.99 12.72 -1.66
N LEU A 144 -8.24 12.30 -1.49
CA LEU A 144 -9.16 12.07 -2.59
C LEU A 144 -10.41 12.93 -2.47
N GLU A 145 -10.99 13.22 -3.63
CA GLU A 145 -12.28 13.87 -3.74
C GLU A 145 -13.12 13.12 -4.76
N ARG A 146 -14.40 12.90 -4.46
CA ARG A 146 -15.28 12.19 -5.38
C ARG A 146 -15.51 13.00 -6.65
N VAL A 147 -15.50 12.32 -7.78
CA VAL A 147 -15.94 12.87 -9.05
C VAL A 147 -17.48 12.93 -9.03
N GLN A 148 -18.01 14.09 -9.33
CA GLN A 148 -19.45 14.27 -9.43
C GLN A 148 -19.94 13.95 -10.86
#